data_b59aa356521a858383c85f4c5806e5cb
#
_entry.id   b59aa356521a858383c85f4c5806e5cb
#
_cell.length_a   1.000
_cell.length_b   1.000
_cell.length_c   1.000
_cell.angle_alpha   90.00
_cell.angle_beta   90.00
_cell.angle_gamma   90.00
#
_symmetry.space_group_name_H-M   'P 1'
#
loop_
_entity.id
_entity.type
_entity.pdbx_description
1 polymer ?
#
loop_
_entity_poly.entity_id
_entity_poly.type
_entity_poly.pdbx_seq_one_letter_code
_entity_poly.pdbx_strand_id
1 'polypeptide(L)'
;TKTLLQNYNYFNAVTTDRSQKDYIFENNSSDAATSMYFEYTVELSDDYKTNADFEDGTFYRYNKVIYSRIQDIIDAYKDQKAIFNGQTKDAVVNELKAAKNDATDPEAKLDEFRKKYDIEVFNAGKTYYVQKIKDQYLGVANTIQRNSIYLLNVKNIFNVGAQVPNGGPDDRTLY
;
A
#
# COMPACT_ATOMS: atom_id res chain seq x y z
N THR A 1 8.15 12.93 -0.09
CA THR A 1 7.09 11.91 0.05
C THR A 1 6.55 11.86 1.48
N LYS A 2 7.40 12.04 2.50
CA LYS A 2 6.98 12.09 3.92
C LYS A 2 6.02 13.23 4.25
N THR A 3 6.14 14.36 3.57
CA THR A 3 5.37 15.57 3.90
C THR A 3 3.87 15.39 3.65
N LEU A 4 3.48 14.52 2.75
CA LEU A 4 2.08 14.26 2.44
C LEU A 4 1.39 13.37 3.49
N LEU A 5 2.13 12.48 4.17
CA LEU A 5 1.57 11.59 5.19
C LEU A 5 1.33 12.28 6.54
N GLN A 6 1.86 13.47 6.76
CA GLN A 6 1.74 14.19 8.04
C GLN A 6 0.37 14.83 8.29
N ASN A 7 -0.49 14.89 7.28
CA ASN A 7 -1.78 15.59 7.35
C ASN A 7 -2.99 14.66 7.25
N TYR A 8 -2.81 13.35 7.56
CA TYR A 8 -3.94 12.42 7.57
C TYR A 8 -4.65 12.40 8.90
N ASN A 9 -5.96 12.50 8.84
CA ASN A 9 -6.82 12.09 9.93
C ASN A 9 -7.12 10.60 9.77
N TYR A 10 -6.71 9.79 10.74
CA TYR A 10 -7.01 8.37 10.73
C TYR A 10 -8.38 8.11 11.32
N PHE A 11 -9.18 7.35 10.59
CA PHE A 11 -10.41 6.75 11.10
C PHE A 11 -10.19 5.27 11.29
N ASN A 12 -10.59 4.74 12.43
CA ASN A 12 -10.76 3.30 12.53
C ASN A 12 -11.94 2.89 11.66
N ALA A 13 -11.68 2.07 10.64
CA ALA A 13 -12.70 1.59 9.75
C ALA A 13 -13.70 0.72 10.54
N VAL A 14 -14.81 1.31 10.89
CA VAL A 14 -15.93 0.56 11.43
C VAL A 14 -16.94 0.38 10.32
N THR A 15 -17.15 -0.83 9.92
CA THR A 15 -17.90 -1.23 8.74
C THR A 15 -19.38 -0.86 8.77
N THR A 16 -19.93 -0.51 9.93
CA THR A 16 -21.37 -0.27 10.10
C THR A 16 -21.70 1.05 10.76
N ASP A 17 -20.76 1.71 11.41
CA ASP A 17 -21.02 2.96 12.11
C ASP A 17 -20.81 4.16 11.20
N ARG A 18 -21.92 4.77 10.79
CA ARG A 18 -21.92 6.03 10.02
C ARG A 18 -21.68 7.26 10.89
N SER A 19 -21.38 7.09 12.16
CA SER A 19 -21.13 8.19 13.11
C SER A 19 -19.78 8.85 12.90
N GLN A 20 -18.83 8.15 12.29
CA GLN A 20 -17.52 8.73 12.01
C GLN A 20 -17.60 9.71 10.86
N LYS A 21 -17.36 10.97 11.18
CA LYS A 21 -17.38 12.08 10.23
C LYS A 21 -16.09 12.85 10.37
N ASP A 22 -15.56 13.27 9.24
CA ASP A 22 -14.51 14.27 9.20
C ASP A 22 -14.93 15.47 8.38
N TYR A 23 -14.37 16.62 8.70
CA TYR A 23 -14.63 17.84 7.99
C TYR A 23 -13.52 18.07 6.98
N ILE A 24 -13.92 18.27 5.74
CA ILE A 24 -13.02 18.60 4.63
C ILE A 24 -13.31 20.00 4.12
N PHE A 25 -12.26 20.68 3.71
CA PHE A 25 -12.40 22.02 3.15
C PHE A 25 -12.89 21.97 1.71
N GLU A 26 -13.60 23.01 1.31
CA GLU A 26 -13.90 23.24 -0.09
C GLU A 26 -12.61 23.20 -0.93
N ASN A 27 -12.65 22.47 -2.02
CA ASN A 27 -11.52 22.30 -2.92
C ASN A 27 -12.01 22.16 -4.36
N ASN A 28 -11.61 23.08 -5.22
CA ASN A 28 -11.92 23.06 -6.64
C ASN A 28 -10.66 22.87 -7.53
N SER A 29 -9.57 22.43 -6.94
CA SER A 29 -8.33 22.15 -7.66
C SER A 29 -8.36 20.74 -8.27
N SER A 30 -8.17 20.68 -9.59
CA SER A 30 -8.00 19.39 -10.29
C SER A 30 -6.66 18.71 -9.97
N ASP A 31 -5.63 19.51 -9.69
CA ASP A 31 -4.26 19.03 -9.52
C ASP A 31 -3.96 18.57 -8.10
N ALA A 32 -4.69 19.13 -7.12
CA ALA A 32 -4.58 18.79 -5.71
C ALA A 32 -5.91 18.29 -5.15
N ALA A 33 -6.48 17.26 -5.78
CA ALA A 33 -7.76 16.71 -5.38
C ALA A 33 -7.72 16.13 -3.97
N THR A 34 -8.79 16.38 -3.20
CA THR A 34 -8.99 15.74 -1.91
C THR A 34 -9.20 14.25 -2.12
N SER A 35 -8.43 13.44 -1.41
CA SER A 35 -8.45 11.99 -1.56
C SER A 35 -8.63 11.30 -0.22
N MET A 36 -9.21 10.11 -0.25
CA MET A 36 -9.26 9.21 0.88
C MET A 36 -8.40 7.99 0.60
N TYR A 37 -7.56 7.63 1.56
CA TYR A 37 -6.78 6.41 1.51
C TYR A 37 -7.41 5.35 2.39
N PHE A 38 -7.56 4.16 1.85
CA PHE A 38 -8.03 3.00 2.57
C PHE A 38 -6.85 2.07 2.83
N GLU A 39 -6.53 1.84 4.11
CA GLU A 39 -5.55 0.85 4.53
C GLU A 39 -6.26 -0.46 4.84
N TYR A 40 -5.79 -1.55 4.26
CA TYR A 40 -6.25 -2.90 4.54
C TYR A 40 -5.07 -3.78 4.94
N THR A 41 -5.32 -4.71 5.83
CA THR A 41 -4.37 -5.78 6.12
C THR A 41 -4.81 -7.03 5.37
N VAL A 42 -3.91 -7.56 4.55
CA VAL A 42 -4.11 -8.84 3.85
C VAL A 42 -3.83 -9.96 4.81
N GLU A 43 -4.78 -10.87 4.95
CA GLU A 43 -4.55 -12.12 5.65
C GLU A 43 -4.10 -13.18 4.65
N LEU A 44 -2.87 -13.68 4.83
CA LEU A 44 -2.34 -14.75 4.00
C LEU A 44 -3.03 -16.07 4.33
N SER A 45 -3.27 -16.90 3.32
CA SER A 45 -3.71 -18.27 3.52
C SER A 45 -2.63 -19.11 4.22
N ASP A 46 -3.02 -20.22 4.80
CA ASP A 46 -2.09 -21.09 5.54
C ASP A 46 -0.91 -21.58 4.69
N ASP A 47 -1.12 -21.82 3.40
CA ASP A 47 -0.06 -22.20 2.47
C ASP A 47 1.02 -21.10 2.34
N TYR A 48 0.60 -19.83 2.34
CA TYR A 48 1.53 -18.70 2.30
C TYR A 48 2.15 -18.39 3.66
N LYS A 49 1.43 -18.63 4.77
CA LYS A 49 1.96 -18.44 6.13
C LYS A 49 3.02 -19.47 6.46
N THR A 50 2.90 -20.71 5.94
CA THR A 50 3.85 -21.77 6.18
C THR A 50 5.22 -21.41 5.61
N ASN A 51 6.23 -21.33 6.48
CA ASN A 51 7.59 -20.93 6.14
C ASN A 51 7.73 -19.51 5.54
N ALA A 52 6.76 -18.62 5.76
CA ALA A 52 6.91 -17.22 5.40
C ALA A 52 8.17 -16.62 6.03
N ASP A 53 8.81 -15.67 5.33
CA ASP A 53 10.02 -15.00 5.83
C ASP A 53 9.75 -14.18 7.09
N PHE A 54 8.51 -13.72 7.26
CA PHE A 54 8.07 -12.88 8.38
C PHE A 54 6.75 -13.38 8.97
N GLU A 55 6.67 -13.38 10.29
CA GLU A 55 5.47 -13.77 11.04
C GLU A 55 4.42 -12.64 11.12
N ASP A 56 4.80 -11.41 10.83
CA ASP A 56 3.94 -10.23 10.91
C ASP A 56 2.99 -10.05 9.72
N GLY A 57 2.98 -11.02 8.79
CA GLY A 57 2.15 -10.96 7.59
C GLY A 57 2.78 -10.23 6.40
N THR A 58 4.04 -9.82 6.50
CA THR A 58 4.77 -9.24 5.36
C THR A 58 4.86 -10.22 4.21
N PHE A 59 4.55 -9.71 3.01
CA PHE A 59 4.64 -10.47 1.77
C PHE A 59 5.17 -9.61 0.63
N TYR A 60 5.39 -10.24 -0.52
CA TYR A 60 6.00 -9.61 -1.69
C TYR A 60 5.10 -9.74 -2.92
N ARG A 61 5.23 -8.79 -3.83
CA ARG A 61 4.76 -8.94 -5.20
C ARG A 61 5.93 -8.67 -6.15
N TYR A 62 6.21 -9.67 -6.98
CA TYR A 62 7.26 -9.59 -7.98
C TYR A 62 6.71 -10.02 -9.33
N ASN A 63 6.90 -9.22 -10.36
CA ASN A 63 6.29 -9.45 -11.68
C ASN A 63 4.79 -9.80 -11.61
N LYS A 64 4.03 -9.07 -10.78
CA LYS A 64 2.58 -9.24 -10.56
C LYS A 64 2.17 -10.53 -9.83
N VAL A 65 3.11 -11.34 -9.36
CA VAL A 65 2.86 -12.56 -8.59
C VAL A 65 3.15 -12.32 -7.12
N ILE A 66 2.29 -12.86 -6.25
CA ILE A 66 2.42 -12.76 -4.80
C ILE A 66 3.30 -13.91 -4.27
N TYR A 67 4.22 -13.55 -3.38
CA TYR A 67 5.11 -14.49 -2.69
C TYR A 67 5.19 -14.14 -1.20
N SER A 68 5.34 -15.14 -0.35
CA SER A 68 5.64 -14.95 1.08
C SER A 68 7.09 -15.25 1.43
N ARG A 69 7.85 -15.77 0.49
CA ARG A 69 9.25 -16.17 0.69
C ARG A 69 10.14 -15.67 -0.45
N ILE A 70 11.26 -15.07 -0.09
CA ILE A 70 12.30 -14.66 -1.05
C ILE A 70 12.86 -15.88 -1.82
N GLN A 71 12.97 -17.04 -1.15
CA GLN A 71 13.44 -18.26 -1.81
C GLN A 71 12.57 -18.66 -3.00
N ASP A 72 11.25 -18.53 -2.88
CA ASP A 72 10.33 -18.86 -3.98
C ASP A 72 10.53 -17.96 -5.20
N ILE A 73 10.85 -16.69 -4.96
CA ILE A 73 11.19 -15.77 -6.06
C ILE A 73 12.51 -16.20 -6.71
N ILE A 74 13.53 -16.50 -5.91
CA ILE A 74 14.82 -16.98 -6.41
C ILE A 74 14.63 -18.25 -7.25
N ASP A 75 13.85 -19.20 -6.78
CA ASP A 75 13.59 -20.47 -7.47
C ASP A 75 12.80 -20.27 -8.78
N ALA A 76 11.82 -19.37 -8.76
CA ALA A 76 11.04 -19.05 -9.95
C ALA A 76 11.86 -18.37 -11.06
N TYR A 77 12.93 -17.69 -10.71
CA TYR A 77 13.78 -16.92 -11.65
C TYR A 77 15.24 -17.41 -11.68
N LYS A 78 15.50 -18.65 -11.25
CA LYS A 78 16.86 -19.23 -11.15
C LYS A 78 17.67 -19.19 -12.44
N ASP A 79 17.00 -19.22 -13.59
CA ASP A 79 17.63 -19.20 -14.90
C ASP A 79 17.91 -17.78 -15.41
N GLN A 80 17.47 -16.77 -14.66
CA GLN A 80 17.73 -15.37 -14.97
C GLN A 80 18.95 -14.86 -14.20
N LYS A 81 19.83 -14.15 -14.90
CA LYS A 81 21.04 -13.61 -14.28
C LYS A 81 20.66 -12.56 -13.23
N ALA A 82 21.18 -12.76 -12.02
CA ALA A 82 21.30 -11.74 -10.98
C ALA A 82 20.01 -11.21 -10.36
N ILE A 83 18.98 -12.06 -10.24
CA ILE A 83 17.91 -11.71 -9.30
C ILE A 83 18.52 -11.45 -7.91
N PHE A 84 18.06 -10.41 -7.22
CA PHE A 84 18.64 -9.93 -5.96
C PHE A 84 20.15 -9.72 -6.00
N ASN A 85 20.69 -9.31 -7.15
CA ASN A 85 22.14 -9.13 -7.36
C ASN A 85 22.96 -10.39 -7.06
N GLY A 86 22.38 -11.56 -7.24
CA GLY A 86 23.01 -12.85 -6.96
C GLY A 86 23.16 -13.18 -5.47
N GLN A 87 22.52 -12.43 -4.60
CA GLN A 87 22.57 -12.70 -3.15
C GLN A 87 21.70 -13.91 -2.77
N THR A 88 22.07 -14.55 -1.67
CA THR A 88 21.31 -15.64 -1.07
C THR A 88 20.01 -15.11 -0.44
N LYS A 89 19.03 -15.99 -0.30
CA LYS A 89 17.80 -15.72 0.45
C LYS A 89 18.09 -15.10 1.82
N ASP A 90 19.01 -15.68 2.58
CA ASP A 90 19.32 -15.23 3.93
C ASP A 90 19.90 -13.79 3.95
N ALA A 91 20.76 -13.47 2.99
CA ALA A 91 21.30 -12.13 2.86
C ALA A 91 20.20 -11.11 2.57
N VAL A 92 19.29 -11.41 1.63
CA VAL A 92 18.18 -10.53 1.26
C VAL A 92 17.18 -10.37 2.41
N VAL A 93 16.80 -11.46 3.06
CA VAL A 93 15.88 -11.41 4.21
C VAL A 93 16.48 -10.64 5.39
N ASN A 94 17.77 -10.82 5.69
CA ASN A 94 18.44 -10.05 6.73
C ASN A 94 18.52 -8.56 6.41
N GLU A 95 18.76 -8.20 5.16
CA GLU A 95 18.71 -6.80 4.71
C GLU A 95 17.32 -6.20 4.93
N LEU A 96 16.26 -6.94 4.58
CA LEU A 96 14.90 -6.50 4.80
C LEU A 96 14.54 -6.39 6.29
N LYS A 97 14.98 -7.34 7.13
CA LYS A 97 14.84 -7.26 8.59
C LYS A 97 15.50 -6.00 9.16
N ALA A 98 16.69 -5.69 8.70
CA ALA A 98 17.41 -4.47 9.10
C ALA A 98 16.64 -3.21 8.69
N ALA A 99 16.10 -3.18 7.48
CA ALA A 99 15.29 -2.07 7.00
C ALA A 99 14.01 -1.87 7.84
N LYS A 100 13.30 -2.95 8.13
CA LYS A 100 12.07 -2.91 8.97
C LYS A 100 12.33 -2.43 10.39
N ASN A 101 13.49 -2.72 10.93
CA ASN A 101 13.89 -2.40 12.30
C ASN A 101 14.79 -1.16 12.41
N ASP A 102 14.92 -0.37 11.36
CA ASP A 102 15.70 0.86 11.40
C ASP A 102 15.16 1.81 12.47
N ALA A 103 16.04 2.29 13.36
CA ALA A 103 15.64 3.10 14.49
C ALA A 103 15.24 4.54 14.11
N THR A 104 15.62 4.99 12.92
CA THR A 104 15.41 6.37 12.48
C THR A 104 14.26 6.50 11.50
N ASP A 105 14.23 5.65 10.47
CA ASP A 105 13.28 5.75 9.39
C ASP A 105 13.07 4.41 8.66
N PRO A 106 12.31 3.50 9.27
CA PRO A 106 12.04 2.20 8.66
C PRO A 106 11.42 2.31 7.26
N GLU A 107 10.50 3.26 7.05
CA GLU A 107 9.82 3.40 5.75
C GLU A 107 10.78 3.85 4.64
N ALA A 108 11.70 4.77 4.94
CA ALA A 108 12.71 5.16 3.96
C ALA A 108 13.65 3.98 3.63
N LYS A 109 14.01 3.16 4.61
CA LYS A 109 14.85 1.97 4.40
C LYS A 109 14.13 0.88 3.62
N LEU A 110 12.85 0.69 3.87
CA LEU A 110 12.02 -0.20 3.07
C LEU A 110 11.91 0.30 1.61
N ASP A 111 11.76 1.59 1.40
CA ASP A 111 11.73 2.16 0.05
C ASP A 111 13.07 2.01 -0.70
N GLU A 112 14.20 2.14 0.00
CA GLU A 112 15.52 1.85 -0.56
C GLU A 112 15.62 0.38 -1.00
N PHE A 113 15.16 -0.55 -0.17
CA PHE A 113 15.11 -1.98 -0.48
C PHE A 113 14.24 -2.28 -1.70
N ARG A 114 13.01 -1.74 -1.73
CA ARG A 114 12.07 -1.90 -2.85
C ARG A 114 12.67 -1.44 -4.18
N LYS A 115 13.29 -0.27 -4.17
CA LYS A 115 13.95 0.30 -5.36
C LYS A 115 15.18 -0.49 -5.79
N LYS A 116 15.98 -0.94 -4.83
CA LYS A 116 17.22 -1.68 -5.09
C LYS A 116 16.95 -2.99 -5.84
N TYR A 117 15.87 -3.68 -5.51
CA TYR A 117 15.55 -4.99 -6.05
C TYR A 117 14.36 -5.00 -7.00
N ASP A 118 13.76 -3.85 -7.26
CA ASP A 118 12.54 -3.71 -8.07
C ASP A 118 11.43 -4.68 -7.62
N ILE A 119 11.19 -4.73 -6.33
CA ILE A 119 10.22 -5.60 -5.66
C ILE A 119 9.25 -4.78 -4.83
N GLU A 120 7.99 -5.19 -4.83
CA GLU A 120 7.01 -4.62 -3.91
C GLU A 120 7.02 -5.40 -2.60
N VAL A 121 7.13 -4.68 -1.49
CA VAL A 121 7.10 -5.24 -0.13
C VAL A 121 5.91 -4.65 0.62
N PHE A 122 4.97 -5.52 0.98
CA PHE A 122 3.78 -5.17 1.76
C PHE A 122 4.08 -5.38 3.24
N ASN A 123 4.56 -4.34 3.88
CA ASN A 123 5.01 -4.40 5.28
C ASN A 123 3.83 -4.71 6.21
N ALA A 124 4.00 -5.74 7.05
CA ALA A 124 2.94 -6.26 7.95
C ALA A 124 1.61 -6.55 7.22
N GLY A 125 1.68 -6.94 5.95
CA GLY A 125 0.51 -7.25 5.13
C GLY A 125 -0.34 -6.07 4.72
N LYS A 126 0.09 -4.84 4.98
CA LYS A 126 -0.69 -3.64 4.69
C LYS A 126 -0.70 -3.30 3.20
N THR A 127 -1.88 -3.00 2.69
CA THR A 127 -2.09 -2.53 1.32
C THR A 127 -3.00 -1.31 1.31
N TYR A 128 -2.84 -0.46 0.31
CA TYR A 128 -3.49 0.84 0.25
C TYR A 128 -4.21 1.05 -1.07
N TYR A 129 -5.40 1.65 -0.97
CA TYR A 129 -6.15 2.13 -2.10
C TYR A 129 -6.43 3.61 -1.93
N VAL A 130 -6.39 4.37 -3.01
CA VAL A 130 -6.72 5.79 -3.01
C VAL A 130 -8.01 6.03 -3.79
N GLN A 131 -8.88 6.85 -3.23
CA GLN A 131 -10.08 7.33 -3.90
C GLN A 131 -10.10 8.85 -3.86
N LYS A 132 -10.06 9.48 -5.02
CA LYS A 132 -10.31 10.91 -5.15
C LYS A 132 -11.80 11.17 -4.95
N ILE A 133 -12.14 12.14 -4.10
CA ILE A 133 -13.52 12.52 -3.88
C ILE A 133 -14.00 13.33 -5.08
N LYS A 134 -15.14 12.93 -5.64
CA LYS A 134 -15.74 13.56 -6.81
C LYS A 134 -17.15 14.02 -6.49
N ASP A 135 -17.50 15.22 -6.90
CA ASP A 135 -18.89 15.64 -6.89
C ASP A 135 -19.61 15.08 -8.11
N GLN A 136 -20.65 14.26 -7.85
CA GLN A 136 -21.42 13.61 -8.92
C GLN A 136 -22.33 14.57 -9.70
N TYR A 137 -22.72 15.68 -9.06
CA TYR A 137 -23.75 16.56 -9.62
C TYR A 137 -23.20 17.67 -10.52
N LEU A 138 -21.94 18.07 -10.32
CA LEU A 138 -21.35 19.15 -11.09
C LEU A 138 -20.64 18.72 -12.38
N GLY A 139 -20.45 17.43 -12.57
CA GLY A 139 -19.67 16.94 -13.71
C GLY A 139 -18.19 17.37 -13.71
N VAL A 140 -17.76 18.08 -12.67
CA VAL A 140 -16.37 18.51 -12.49
C VAL A 140 -15.67 17.48 -11.60
N ALA A 141 -14.71 16.79 -12.18
CA ALA A 141 -13.94 15.78 -11.44
C ALA A 141 -13.14 16.45 -10.31
N ASN A 142 -13.14 15.80 -9.14
CA ASN A 142 -12.28 16.10 -8.00
C ASN A 142 -12.59 17.41 -7.27
N THR A 143 -13.81 17.92 -7.33
CA THR A 143 -14.24 19.11 -6.61
C THR A 143 -14.95 18.76 -5.31
N ILE A 144 -14.62 19.47 -4.24
CA ILE A 144 -15.33 19.44 -2.97
C ILE A 144 -16.14 20.72 -2.83
N GLN A 145 -17.43 20.59 -2.68
CA GLN A 145 -18.33 21.73 -2.52
C GLN A 145 -18.64 22.03 -1.06
N ARG A 146 -18.84 23.30 -0.79
CA ARG A 146 -19.35 23.80 0.49
C ARG A 146 -20.73 23.21 0.80
N ASN A 147 -20.96 22.86 2.06
CA ASN A 147 -22.23 22.32 2.55
C ASN A 147 -22.64 20.96 1.93
N SER A 148 -21.71 20.21 1.39
CA SER A 148 -21.95 18.88 0.85
C SER A 148 -21.50 17.78 1.81
N ILE A 149 -22.21 16.66 1.79
CA ILE A 149 -21.83 15.45 2.52
C ILE A 149 -21.45 14.39 1.50
N TYR A 150 -20.23 13.87 1.62
CA TYR A 150 -19.71 12.80 0.77
C TYR A 150 -19.72 11.49 1.54
N LEU A 151 -20.41 10.49 0.99
CA LEU A 151 -20.50 9.15 1.54
C LEU A 151 -19.73 8.18 0.66
N LEU A 152 -18.68 7.59 1.21
CA LEU A 152 -17.84 6.62 0.52
C LEU A 152 -18.14 5.22 1.04
N ASN A 153 -18.54 4.33 0.14
CA ASN A 153 -18.81 2.93 0.46
C ASN A 153 -17.84 2.04 -0.33
N VAL A 154 -17.07 1.23 0.38
CA VAL A 154 -16.29 0.14 -0.23
C VAL A 154 -17.21 -1.04 -0.44
N LYS A 155 -17.46 -1.41 -1.70
CA LYS A 155 -18.33 -2.55 -2.05
C LYS A 155 -17.55 -3.86 -2.13
N ASN A 156 -16.43 -3.86 -2.81
CA ASN A 156 -15.58 -5.02 -3.02
C ASN A 156 -14.12 -4.62 -3.12
N ILE A 157 -13.24 -5.56 -2.75
CA ILE A 157 -11.80 -5.49 -2.96
C ILE A 157 -11.41 -6.69 -3.82
N PHE A 158 -10.91 -6.44 -5.01
CA PHE A 158 -10.60 -7.51 -5.98
C PHE A 158 -9.13 -7.89 -6.03
N ASN A 159 -8.23 -6.98 -5.68
CA ASN A 159 -6.80 -7.15 -5.78
C ASN A 159 -6.08 -6.48 -4.62
N VAL A 160 -4.83 -6.89 -4.40
CA VAL A 160 -3.91 -6.17 -3.53
C VAL A 160 -3.61 -4.81 -4.16
N GLY A 161 -3.74 -3.75 -3.38
CA GLY A 161 -3.49 -2.37 -3.80
C GLY A 161 -2.02 -1.98 -3.84
N ALA A 162 -1.72 -0.74 -3.49
CA ALA A 162 -0.35 -0.25 -3.38
C ALA A 162 0.33 -0.72 -2.10
N GLN A 163 1.65 -0.83 -2.13
CA GLN A 163 2.47 -1.24 -0.98
C GLN A 163 2.66 -0.12 0.05
N VAL A 164 2.47 1.12 -0.35
CA VAL A 164 2.54 2.31 0.49
C VAL A 164 1.43 3.28 0.13
N PRO A 165 0.94 4.11 1.07
CA PRO A 165 0.04 5.19 0.73
C PRO A 165 0.78 6.15 -0.21
N ASN A 166 0.14 6.58 -1.27
CA ASN A 166 0.74 7.46 -2.27
C ASN A 166 1.97 6.84 -3.01
N GLY A 167 1.95 5.54 -3.22
CA GLY A 167 3.09 4.72 -3.66
C GLY A 167 3.36 4.67 -5.15
N GLY A 168 3.27 5.78 -5.87
CA GLY A 168 3.74 5.83 -7.25
C GLY A 168 2.67 5.58 -8.32
N PRO A 169 3.07 5.21 -9.55
CA PRO A 169 2.21 5.22 -10.73
C PRO A 169 1.02 4.26 -10.70
N ASP A 170 0.96 3.39 -9.71
CA ASP A 170 -0.17 2.51 -9.47
C ASP A 170 -1.18 3.14 -8.49
N ASP A 171 -1.62 4.37 -8.75
CA ASP A 171 -2.83 4.94 -8.17
C ASP A 171 -4.02 4.06 -8.61
N ARG A 172 -4.14 2.90 -7.98
CA ARG A 172 -5.29 2.01 -8.19
C ARG A 172 -6.48 2.64 -7.50
N THR A 173 -7.27 3.34 -8.28
CA THR A 173 -8.55 3.84 -7.81
C THR A 173 -9.53 2.69 -7.61
N LEU A 174 -10.22 2.69 -6.50
CA LEU A 174 -11.40 1.84 -6.30
C LEU A 174 -12.51 2.33 -7.24
N TYR A 175 -13.03 1.45 -8.06
CA TYR A 175 -14.18 1.71 -8.90
C TYR A 175 -15.45 1.11 -8.30
#